data_035c7ba0787b4d19b6eadb5658841831
#
_entry.id   035c7ba0787b4d19b6eadb5658841831
#
_cell.length_a   1.000
_cell.length_b   1.000
_cell.length_c   1.000
_cell.angle_alpha   90.00
_cell.angle_beta   90.00
_cell.angle_gamma   90.00
#
_symmetry.space_group_name_H-M   'P 1'
#
loop_
_entity.id
_entity.type
_entity.pdbx_description
1 polymer ?
#
loop_
_entity_poly.entity_id
_entity_poly.type
_entity_poly.pdbx_seq_one_letter_code
_entity_poly.pdbx_strand_id
1 'polypeptide(L)'
;TKKKETEETGKYTVTSTLRVDTSFTKEYVSQIQSIRNIEIRAQEKGYLQSINVDEGRYVHAGQVLFKIVPTMYEAEYLKAGAAMKEAELEMLNAKTLADKDIVSKSESAIAQAKLDEAKADVALAKLHLSLTEIKAPYDGVIDRIPLKLGSLIEEGALLTTLSDNRYVYAYFNVPEKEYLDYKAQGDANNMKSVSLLLANNQKHKYKGVVE
;
A
#
# COMPACT_ATOMS: atom_id res chain seq x y z
N THR A 1 -57.40 8.12 79.57
CA THR A 1 -56.34 7.11 79.45
C THR A 1 -55.71 7.27 78.10
N LYS A 2 -54.49 7.90 78.02
CA LYS A 2 -53.68 8.05 76.84
C LYS A 2 -52.84 6.77 76.67
N LYS A 3 -53.06 6.06 75.57
CA LYS A 3 -52.27 4.92 75.10
C LYS A 3 -50.97 5.43 74.56
N LYS A 4 -49.87 5.07 75.19
CA LYS A 4 -48.50 5.36 74.76
C LYS A 4 -48.19 4.42 73.62
N GLU A 5 -48.05 4.91 72.40
CA GLU A 5 -47.50 4.17 71.27
C GLU A 5 -46.01 3.96 71.54
N THR A 6 -45.62 2.70 71.60
CA THR A 6 -44.22 2.29 71.70
C THR A 6 -43.69 2.26 70.28
N GLU A 7 -42.80 3.20 69.94
CA GLU A 7 -42.03 3.12 68.67
C GLU A 7 -41.13 1.88 68.72
N GLU A 8 -41.40 0.92 67.89
CA GLU A 8 -40.47 -0.18 67.63
C GLU A 8 -39.27 0.37 66.86
N THR A 9 -38.16 0.54 67.56
CA THR A 9 -36.88 0.88 66.98
C THR A 9 -36.35 -0.38 66.26
N GLY A 10 -36.52 -0.43 64.95
CA GLY A 10 -35.97 -1.48 64.11
C GLY A 10 -34.44 -1.55 64.26
N LYS A 11 -33.93 -2.69 64.60
CA LYS A 11 -32.48 -2.97 64.64
C LYS A 11 -32.00 -3.24 63.22
N TYR A 12 -31.20 -2.33 62.69
CA TYR A 12 -30.56 -2.51 61.37
C TYR A 12 -29.13 -3.01 61.56
N THR A 13 -28.75 -4.03 60.78
CA THR A 13 -27.40 -4.50 60.73
C THR A 13 -26.56 -3.54 59.92
N VAL A 14 -25.55 -2.91 60.52
CA VAL A 14 -24.62 -2.03 59.81
C VAL A 14 -23.32 -2.77 59.55
N THR A 15 -22.76 -2.58 58.38
CA THR A 15 -21.44 -3.09 58.05
C THR A 15 -20.55 -1.94 57.59
N SER A 16 -19.26 -2.11 57.69
CA SER A 16 -18.29 -1.14 57.22
C SER A 16 -18.18 -1.22 55.67
N THR A 17 -17.93 -0.09 55.03
CA THR A 17 -17.67 -0.04 53.60
C THR A 17 -16.37 -0.76 53.25
N LEU A 18 -16.46 -1.71 52.33
CA LEU A 18 -15.28 -2.38 51.77
C LEU A 18 -14.87 -1.65 50.47
N ARG A 19 -13.64 -1.17 50.39
CA ARG A 19 -13.05 -0.69 49.14
C ARG A 19 -12.45 -1.87 48.41
N VAL A 20 -12.96 -2.13 47.20
CA VAL A 20 -12.46 -3.18 46.31
C VAL A 20 -12.06 -2.52 45.00
N ASP A 21 -10.81 -2.75 44.60
CA ASP A 21 -10.37 -2.35 43.27
C ASP A 21 -11.00 -3.30 42.24
N THR A 22 -11.76 -2.75 41.32
CA THR A 22 -12.41 -3.51 40.28
C THR A 22 -12.03 -2.96 38.90
N SER A 23 -11.88 -3.83 37.95
CA SER A 23 -11.70 -3.45 36.56
C SER A 23 -12.92 -3.86 35.73
N PHE A 24 -13.32 -3.03 34.81
CA PHE A 24 -14.37 -3.37 33.85
C PHE A 24 -13.83 -3.25 32.42
N THR A 25 -14.29 -4.13 31.57
CA THR A 25 -13.91 -4.13 30.15
C THR A 25 -15.03 -3.46 29.36
N LYS A 26 -14.67 -2.55 28.49
CA LYS A 26 -15.57 -1.98 27.48
C LYS A 26 -15.27 -2.63 26.14
N GLU A 27 -16.32 -2.98 25.41
CA GLU A 27 -16.22 -3.61 24.10
C GLU A 27 -16.76 -2.65 23.04
N TYR A 28 -16.00 -2.50 21.94
CA TYR A 28 -16.37 -1.68 20.80
C TYR A 28 -16.31 -2.51 19.55
N VAL A 29 -17.30 -2.34 18.68
CA VAL A 29 -17.27 -2.93 17.35
C VAL A 29 -16.20 -2.21 16.52
N SER A 30 -15.28 -2.98 15.93
CA SER A 30 -14.17 -2.45 15.15
C SER A 30 -14.18 -3.01 13.73
N GLN A 31 -13.74 -2.17 12.79
CA GLN A 31 -13.45 -2.57 11.42
C GLN A 31 -11.95 -2.76 11.27
N ILE A 32 -11.56 -3.96 10.85
CA ILE A 32 -10.14 -4.30 10.65
C ILE A 32 -9.74 -3.94 9.22
N GLN A 33 -8.64 -3.21 9.09
CA GLN A 33 -8.03 -2.87 7.81
C GLN A 33 -6.53 -3.20 7.83
N SER A 34 -6.02 -3.67 6.71
CA SER A 34 -4.58 -3.88 6.52
C SER A 34 -3.83 -2.55 6.59
N ILE A 35 -2.59 -2.57 7.07
CA ILE A 35 -1.73 -1.37 7.13
C ILE A 35 -1.48 -0.78 5.74
N ARG A 36 -1.41 -1.63 4.73
CA ARG A 36 -1.30 -1.24 3.32
C ARG A 36 -2.25 -2.09 2.50
N ASN A 37 -3.06 -1.43 1.74
CA ASN A 37 -3.97 -2.06 0.78
C ASN A 37 -3.97 -1.21 -0.48
N ILE A 38 -3.45 -1.74 -1.58
CA ILE A 38 -3.37 -1.03 -2.85
C ILE A 38 -3.97 -1.84 -3.98
N GLU A 39 -4.54 -1.14 -4.92
CA GLU A 39 -4.95 -1.70 -6.20
C GLU A 39 -3.76 -1.73 -7.15
N ILE A 40 -3.42 -2.91 -7.65
CA ILE A 40 -2.44 -3.09 -8.72
C ILE A 40 -3.17 -2.95 -10.05
N ARG A 41 -2.82 -1.89 -10.78
CA ARG A 41 -3.42 -1.54 -12.06
C ARG A 41 -2.39 -1.66 -13.18
N ALA A 42 -2.84 -2.01 -14.37
CA ALA A 42 -2.00 -2.02 -15.56
C ALA A 42 -1.58 -0.60 -15.93
N GLN A 43 -0.32 -0.40 -16.25
CA GLN A 43 0.20 0.88 -16.73
C GLN A 43 0.34 0.91 -18.26
N GLU A 44 0.26 -0.27 -18.90
CA GLU A 44 0.31 -0.43 -20.35
C GLU A 44 -0.86 -1.29 -20.81
N LYS A 45 -1.27 -1.09 -22.07
CA LYS A 45 -2.33 -1.86 -22.71
C LYS A 45 -1.77 -3.07 -23.45
N GLY A 46 -2.59 -4.10 -23.58
CA GLY A 46 -2.24 -5.29 -24.36
C GLY A 46 -2.93 -6.55 -23.87
N TYR A 47 -2.59 -7.69 -24.41
CA TYR A 47 -3.14 -8.97 -23.99
C TYR A 47 -2.35 -9.54 -22.81
N LEU A 48 -3.06 -10.10 -21.83
CA LEU A 48 -2.46 -10.76 -20.68
C LEU A 48 -1.77 -12.06 -21.12
N GLN A 49 -0.43 -12.07 -21.10
CA GLN A 49 0.40 -13.20 -21.54
C GLN A 49 0.53 -14.26 -20.46
N SER A 50 0.76 -13.85 -19.21
CA SER A 50 0.88 -14.79 -18.10
C SER A 50 0.36 -14.17 -16.79
N ILE A 51 -0.12 -15.07 -15.91
CA ILE A 51 -0.47 -14.82 -14.53
C ILE A 51 0.43 -15.74 -13.71
N ASN A 52 1.37 -15.16 -12.95
CA ASN A 52 2.40 -15.91 -12.22
C ASN A 52 2.09 -16.03 -10.71
N VAL A 53 0.85 -15.75 -10.34
CA VAL A 53 0.40 -15.76 -8.94
C VAL A 53 -1.06 -16.25 -8.87
N ASP A 54 -1.39 -16.91 -7.78
CA ASP A 54 -2.75 -17.33 -7.48
C ASP A 54 -3.41 -16.40 -6.46
N GLU A 55 -4.74 -16.36 -6.47
CA GLU A 55 -5.54 -15.66 -5.46
C GLU A 55 -5.24 -16.20 -4.06
N GLY A 56 -5.15 -15.31 -3.07
CA GLY A 56 -4.85 -15.66 -1.67
C GLY A 56 -3.39 -16.03 -1.40
N ARG A 57 -2.50 -16.00 -2.38
CA ARG A 57 -1.08 -16.30 -2.20
C ARG A 57 -0.29 -15.11 -1.67
N TYR A 58 0.68 -15.42 -0.85
CA TYR A 58 1.69 -14.47 -0.40
C TYR A 58 2.75 -14.27 -1.49
N VAL A 59 3.10 -13.01 -1.74
CA VAL A 59 4.10 -12.60 -2.73
C VAL A 59 5.15 -11.70 -2.10
N HIS A 60 6.34 -11.68 -2.70
CA HIS A 60 7.46 -10.85 -2.28
C HIS A 60 7.59 -9.59 -3.14
N ALA A 61 8.13 -8.53 -2.56
CA ALA A 61 8.47 -7.31 -3.28
C ALA A 61 9.36 -7.63 -4.50
N GLY A 62 9.02 -7.03 -5.66
CA GLY A 62 9.72 -7.29 -6.94
C GLY A 62 9.31 -8.56 -7.67
N GLN A 63 8.51 -9.44 -7.08
CA GLN A 63 7.99 -10.63 -7.76
C GLN A 63 7.08 -10.23 -8.93
N VAL A 64 7.30 -10.82 -10.11
CA VAL A 64 6.43 -10.60 -11.28
C VAL A 64 5.10 -11.31 -11.06
N LEU A 65 4.02 -10.55 -11.08
CA LEU A 65 2.66 -11.03 -10.89
C LEU A 65 1.96 -11.31 -12.22
N PHE A 66 2.05 -10.35 -13.12
CA PHE A 66 1.41 -10.40 -14.43
C PHE A 66 2.40 -9.98 -15.51
N LYS A 67 2.21 -10.50 -16.72
CA LYS A 67 2.95 -10.08 -17.89
C LYS A 67 1.98 -9.81 -19.05
N ILE A 68 2.10 -8.64 -19.64
CA ILE A 68 1.42 -8.25 -20.87
C ILE A 68 2.30 -8.67 -22.05
N VAL A 69 1.72 -9.00 -23.21
CA VAL A 69 2.46 -9.34 -24.43
C VAL A 69 3.38 -8.17 -24.80
N PRO A 70 4.72 -8.34 -24.73
CA PRO A 70 5.66 -7.23 -24.86
C PRO A 70 6.08 -6.91 -26.30
N THR A 71 5.66 -7.71 -27.28
CA THR A 71 6.22 -7.70 -28.65
C THR A 71 6.23 -6.32 -29.32
N MET A 72 5.17 -5.52 -29.13
CA MET A 72 5.11 -4.17 -29.69
C MET A 72 6.13 -3.24 -28.99
N TYR A 73 6.20 -3.29 -27.69
CA TYR A 73 7.12 -2.49 -26.87
C TYR A 73 8.59 -2.89 -27.08
N GLU A 74 8.87 -4.19 -27.33
CA GLU A 74 10.19 -4.67 -27.72
C GLU A 74 10.61 -4.09 -29.08
N ALA A 75 9.69 -4.06 -30.06
CA ALA A 75 9.95 -3.49 -31.36
C ALA A 75 10.20 -1.97 -31.28
N GLU A 76 9.44 -1.24 -30.47
CA GLU A 76 9.65 0.19 -30.22
C GLU A 76 11.01 0.46 -29.56
N TYR A 77 11.38 -0.33 -28.56
CA TYR A 77 12.69 -0.24 -27.92
C TYR A 77 13.84 -0.48 -28.91
N LEU A 78 13.73 -1.51 -29.76
CA LEU A 78 14.73 -1.78 -30.78
C LEU A 78 14.83 -0.67 -31.81
N LYS A 79 13.68 -0.09 -32.23
CA LYS A 79 13.64 1.05 -33.15
C LYS A 79 14.34 2.27 -32.56
N ALA A 80 14.02 2.63 -31.33
CA ALA A 80 14.67 3.74 -30.62
C ALA A 80 16.20 3.50 -30.46
N GLY A 81 16.59 2.26 -30.15
CA GLY A 81 17.99 1.87 -30.08
C GLY A 81 18.75 2.06 -31.40
N ALA A 82 18.12 1.75 -32.54
CA ALA A 82 18.71 1.99 -33.87
C ALA A 82 18.88 3.48 -34.15
N ALA A 83 17.88 4.31 -33.84
CA ALA A 83 17.97 5.77 -33.99
C ALA A 83 19.05 6.40 -33.11
N MET A 84 19.19 5.92 -31.87
CA MET A 84 20.27 6.35 -30.99
C MET A 84 21.64 6.00 -31.57
N LYS A 85 21.79 4.82 -32.17
CA LYS A 85 23.05 4.40 -32.79
C LYS A 85 23.41 5.27 -34.01
N GLU A 86 22.41 5.65 -34.81
CA GLU A 86 22.58 6.59 -35.94
C GLU A 86 23.06 7.95 -35.42
N ALA A 87 22.38 8.52 -34.41
CA ALA A 87 22.74 9.81 -33.81
C ALA A 87 24.15 9.78 -33.15
N GLU A 88 24.53 8.62 -32.56
CA GLU A 88 25.88 8.44 -32.00
C GLU A 88 26.96 8.52 -33.07
N LEU A 89 26.73 7.91 -34.25
CA LEU A 89 27.65 7.97 -35.39
C LEU A 89 27.72 9.38 -35.98
N GLU A 90 26.57 10.07 -36.10
CA GLU A 90 26.53 11.46 -36.55
C GLU A 90 27.33 12.37 -35.61
N MET A 91 27.14 12.25 -34.29
CA MET A 91 27.86 13.01 -33.29
C MET A 91 29.37 12.74 -33.35
N LEU A 92 29.79 11.48 -33.48
CA LEU A 92 31.19 11.10 -33.59
C LEU A 92 31.84 11.71 -34.82
N ASN A 93 31.14 11.69 -35.96
CA ASN A 93 31.60 12.30 -37.21
C ASN A 93 31.72 13.84 -37.08
N ALA A 94 30.66 14.49 -36.58
CA ALA A 94 30.66 15.94 -36.36
C ALA A 94 31.77 16.37 -35.42
N LYS A 95 32.00 15.64 -34.33
CA LYS A 95 33.10 15.89 -33.40
C LYS A 95 34.46 15.75 -34.05
N THR A 96 34.70 14.68 -34.81
CA THR A 96 35.97 14.43 -35.51
C THR A 96 36.27 15.52 -36.55
N LEU A 97 35.23 16.03 -37.21
CA LEU A 97 35.37 17.13 -38.19
C LEU A 97 35.60 18.50 -37.51
N ALA A 98 34.93 18.71 -36.35
CA ALA A 98 35.14 19.94 -35.55
C ALA A 98 36.55 19.99 -34.94
N ASP A 99 37.08 18.85 -34.49
CA ASP A 99 38.45 18.74 -33.95
C ASP A 99 39.53 19.03 -35.03
N LYS A 100 39.17 18.90 -36.30
CA LYS A 100 40.00 19.26 -37.48
C LYS A 100 39.67 20.64 -38.04
N ASP A 101 38.89 21.46 -37.38
CA ASP A 101 38.43 22.77 -37.81
C ASP A 101 37.69 22.77 -39.23
N ILE A 102 37.13 21.61 -39.61
CA ILE A 102 36.39 21.48 -40.88
C ILE A 102 34.93 21.94 -40.74
N VAL A 103 34.33 21.74 -39.56
CA VAL A 103 33.00 22.21 -39.22
C VAL A 103 33.03 23.06 -37.95
N SER A 104 31.96 23.83 -37.72
CA SER A 104 31.87 24.68 -36.53
C SER A 104 31.65 23.86 -35.27
N LYS A 105 32.11 24.38 -34.12
CA LYS A 105 31.79 23.78 -32.81
C LYS A 105 30.28 23.73 -32.51
N SER A 106 29.53 24.64 -33.14
CA SER A 106 28.05 24.63 -33.07
C SER A 106 27.44 23.40 -33.71
N GLU A 107 27.98 22.92 -34.82
CA GLU A 107 27.52 21.71 -35.52
C GLU A 107 27.72 20.46 -34.63
N SER A 108 28.88 20.34 -34.01
CA SER A 108 29.13 19.27 -33.06
C SER A 108 28.18 19.32 -31.84
N ALA A 109 27.84 20.53 -31.36
CA ALA A 109 26.91 20.71 -30.27
C ALA A 109 25.48 20.32 -30.67
N ILE A 110 25.05 20.60 -31.90
CA ILE A 110 23.76 20.18 -32.45
C ILE A 110 23.70 18.65 -32.55
N ALA A 111 24.76 18.01 -33.08
CA ALA A 111 24.81 16.54 -33.16
C ALA A 111 24.79 15.89 -31.77
N GLN A 112 25.45 16.52 -30.77
CA GLN A 112 25.35 16.04 -29.39
C GLN A 112 23.94 16.15 -28.84
N ALA A 113 23.21 17.24 -29.09
CA ALA A 113 21.84 17.41 -28.64
C ALA A 113 20.89 16.37 -29.26
N LYS A 114 21.07 16.04 -30.56
CA LYS A 114 20.33 14.95 -31.21
C LYS A 114 20.60 13.57 -30.59
N LEU A 115 21.85 13.28 -30.24
CA LEU A 115 22.20 12.06 -29.55
C LEU A 115 21.52 12.00 -28.16
N ASP A 116 21.47 13.10 -27.44
CA ASP A 116 20.84 13.13 -26.13
C ASP A 116 19.31 13.00 -26.21
N GLU A 117 18.67 13.53 -27.26
CA GLU A 117 17.26 13.28 -27.61
C GLU A 117 17.04 11.80 -27.88
N ALA A 118 17.81 11.17 -28.76
CA ALA A 118 17.70 9.76 -29.09
C ALA A 118 17.92 8.83 -27.87
N LYS A 119 18.81 9.21 -26.95
CA LYS A 119 18.99 8.49 -25.67
C LYS A 119 17.75 8.60 -24.79
N ALA A 120 17.09 9.75 -24.76
CA ALA A 120 15.85 9.93 -24.03
C ALA A 120 14.72 9.05 -24.60
N ASP A 121 14.63 8.95 -25.92
CA ASP A 121 13.66 8.06 -26.59
C ASP A 121 13.88 6.59 -26.26
N VAL A 122 15.15 6.14 -26.23
CA VAL A 122 15.49 4.78 -25.81
C VAL A 122 15.08 4.55 -24.35
N ALA A 123 15.32 5.53 -23.47
CA ALA A 123 14.94 5.41 -22.06
C ALA A 123 13.42 5.32 -21.90
N LEU A 124 12.66 6.10 -22.65
CA LEU A 124 11.20 6.08 -22.68
C LEU A 124 10.67 4.72 -23.18
N ALA A 125 11.15 4.24 -24.32
CA ALA A 125 10.75 2.94 -24.87
C ALA A 125 11.09 1.78 -23.93
N LYS A 126 12.25 1.85 -23.26
CA LYS A 126 12.65 0.89 -22.22
C LYS A 126 11.72 0.90 -21.01
N LEU A 127 11.27 2.09 -20.59
CA LEU A 127 10.29 2.24 -19.52
C LEU A 127 8.98 1.54 -19.90
N HIS A 128 8.39 1.85 -21.05
CA HIS A 128 7.16 1.20 -21.54
C HIS A 128 7.31 -0.31 -21.57
N LEU A 129 8.42 -0.82 -22.10
CA LEU A 129 8.71 -2.26 -22.10
C LEU A 129 8.76 -2.83 -20.67
N SER A 130 9.39 -2.14 -19.72
CA SER A 130 9.47 -2.59 -18.33
C SER A 130 8.12 -2.63 -17.62
N LEU A 131 7.19 -1.75 -18.00
CA LEU A 131 5.84 -1.66 -17.45
C LEU A 131 4.91 -2.78 -17.97
N THR A 132 5.32 -3.54 -18.98
CA THR A 132 4.61 -4.77 -19.38
C THR A 132 4.74 -5.90 -18.36
N GLU A 133 5.76 -5.84 -17.47
CA GLU A 133 5.92 -6.75 -16.34
C GLU A 133 5.45 -6.09 -15.05
N ILE A 134 4.25 -6.48 -14.61
CA ILE A 134 3.65 -5.95 -13.39
C ILE A 134 4.21 -6.69 -12.18
N LYS A 135 4.89 -5.97 -11.28
CA LYS A 135 5.58 -6.52 -10.10
C LYS A 135 4.92 -6.05 -8.81
N ALA A 136 5.05 -6.88 -7.77
CA ALA A 136 4.61 -6.51 -6.42
C ALA A 136 5.51 -5.39 -5.86
N PRO A 137 4.95 -4.25 -5.42
CA PRO A 137 5.74 -3.15 -4.85
C PRO A 137 6.22 -3.43 -3.42
N TYR A 138 5.56 -4.33 -2.71
CA TYR A 138 5.92 -4.78 -1.36
C TYR A 138 5.42 -6.20 -1.10
N ASP A 139 5.86 -6.79 0.01
CA ASP A 139 5.43 -8.13 0.44
C ASP A 139 3.98 -8.10 0.92
N GLY A 140 3.16 -9.04 0.47
CA GLY A 140 1.77 -9.07 0.86
C GLY A 140 1.01 -10.26 0.30
N VAL A 141 -0.30 -10.26 0.50
CA VAL A 141 -1.22 -11.28 0.01
C VAL A 141 -2.01 -10.71 -1.16
N ILE A 142 -2.05 -11.46 -2.25
CA ILE A 142 -2.88 -11.17 -3.43
C ILE A 142 -4.33 -11.48 -3.11
N ASP A 143 -5.21 -10.56 -3.45
CA ASP A 143 -6.65 -10.75 -3.40
C ASP A 143 -7.16 -11.37 -4.71
N ARG A 144 -8.40 -11.13 -5.05
CA ARG A 144 -9.05 -11.64 -6.25
C ARG A 144 -8.41 -11.12 -7.54
N ILE A 145 -8.32 -11.99 -8.56
CA ILE A 145 -7.84 -11.68 -9.91
C ILE A 145 -9.04 -11.73 -10.89
N PRO A 146 -9.64 -10.58 -11.24
CA PRO A 146 -10.84 -10.56 -12.07
C PRO A 146 -10.57 -10.96 -13.53
N LEU A 147 -9.35 -10.78 -14.02
CA LEU A 147 -8.97 -11.01 -15.40
C LEU A 147 -8.43 -12.43 -15.62
N LYS A 148 -8.61 -12.94 -16.83
CA LYS A 148 -8.13 -14.27 -17.23
C LYS A 148 -7.02 -14.15 -18.26
N LEU A 149 -6.23 -15.21 -18.36
CA LEU A 149 -5.19 -15.31 -19.39
C LEU A 149 -5.78 -15.03 -20.78
N GLY A 150 -5.12 -14.22 -21.58
CA GLY A 150 -5.59 -13.80 -22.90
C GLY A 150 -6.59 -12.65 -22.89
N SER A 151 -7.01 -12.13 -21.74
CA SER A 151 -7.86 -10.93 -21.68
C SER A 151 -7.13 -9.72 -22.25
N LEU A 152 -7.84 -8.85 -22.95
CA LEU A 152 -7.36 -7.53 -23.31
C LEU A 152 -7.35 -6.66 -22.06
N ILE A 153 -6.24 -5.99 -21.82
CA ILE A 153 -6.02 -5.06 -20.72
C ILE A 153 -5.90 -3.67 -21.29
N GLU A 154 -6.67 -2.74 -20.76
CA GLU A 154 -6.54 -1.32 -21.01
C GLU A 154 -5.65 -0.68 -19.94
N GLU A 155 -5.05 0.46 -20.25
CA GLU A 155 -4.32 1.26 -19.28
C GLU A 155 -5.24 1.65 -18.10
N GLY A 156 -4.76 1.49 -16.87
CA GLY A 156 -5.54 1.71 -15.65
C GLY A 156 -6.45 0.55 -15.23
N ALA A 157 -6.54 -0.54 -16.01
CA ALA A 157 -7.35 -1.71 -15.66
C ALA A 157 -6.89 -2.33 -14.32
N LEU A 158 -7.85 -2.66 -13.46
CA LEU A 158 -7.59 -3.34 -12.19
C LEU A 158 -7.19 -4.80 -12.45
N LEU A 159 -6.00 -5.18 -12.00
CA LEU A 159 -5.49 -6.54 -12.12
C LEU A 159 -5.73 -7.34 -10.85
N THR A 160 -5.44 -6.76 -9.70
CA THR A 160 -5.66 -7.36 -8.38
C THR A 160 -5.49 -6.29 -7.29
N THR A 161 -5.74 -6.69 -6.05
CA THR A 161 -5.42 -5.91 -4.86
C THR A 161 -4.32 -6.61 -4.07
N LEU A 162 -3.36 -5.86 -3.55
CA LEU A 162 -2.27 -6.37 -2.71
C LEU A 162 -2.41 -5.80 -1.30
N SER A 163 -2.50 -6.69 -0.31
CA SER A 163 -2.70 -6.33 1.10
C SER A 163 -1.54 -6.80 1.96
N ASP A 164 -0.95 -5.89 2.75
CA ASP A 164 0.02 -6.23 3.78
C ASP A 164 -0.72 -6.42 5.12
N ASN A 165 -0.91 -7.68 5.50
CA ASN A 165 -1.65 -8.08 6.69
C ASN A 165 -0.74 -8.36 7.90
N ARG A 166 0.55 -8.01 7.85
CA ARG A 166 1.48 -8.20 8.99
C ARG A 166 1.08 -7.36 10.19
N TYR A 167 0.55 -6.17 9.93
CA TYR A 167 -0.07 -5.29 10.89
C TYR A 167 -1.45 -4.88 10.38
N VAL A 168 -2.38 -4.69 11.29
CA VAL A 168 -3.74 -4.27 10.96
C VAL A 168 -4.15 -3.14 11.89
N TYR A 169 -4.94 -2.21 11.36
CA TYR A 169 -5.63 -1.20 12.15
C TYR A 169 -7.04 -1.68 12.46
N ALA A 170 -7.44 -1.56 13.69
CA ALA A 170 -8.81 -1.79 14.12
C ALA A 170 -9.46 -0.43 14.42
N TYR A 171 -10.23 0.09 13.46
CA TYR A 171 -10.96 1.34 13.63
C TYR A 171 -12.23 1.08 14.41
N PHE A 172 -12.46 1.83 15.47
CA PHE A 172 -13.66 1.76 16.28
C PHE A 172 -14.15 3.16 16.64
N ASN A 173 -15.47 3.30 16.76
CA ASN A 173 -16.11 4.57 17.10
C ASN A 173 -16.31 4.66 18.61
N VAL A 174 -15.96 5.79 19.19
CA VAL A 174 -16.11 6.09 20.61
C VAL A 174 -17.05 7.29 20.76
N PRO A 175 -17.99 7.29 21.73
CA PRO A 175 -18.78 8.48 22.05
C PRO A 175 -17.89 9.65 22.47
N GLU A 176 -18.25 10.87 22.07
CA GLU A 176 -17.48 12.09 22.35
C GLU A 176 -17.14 12.24 23.86
N LYS A 177 -18.10 11.96 24.72
CA LYS A 177 -17.88 12.01 26.16
C LYS A 177 -16.74 11.11 26.62
N GLU A 178 -16.67 9.89 26.11
CA GLU A 178 -15.62 8.95 26.47
C GLU A 178 -14.24 9.36 25.92
N TYR A 179 -14.24 9.95 24.71
CA TYR A 179 -13.02 10.51 24.14
C TYR A 179 -12.49 11.67 24.97
N LEU A 180 -13.38 12.59 25.42
CA LEU A 180 -12.99 13.71 26.28
C LEU A 180 -12.50 13.24 27.66
N ASP A 181 -13.18 12.25 28.26
CA ASP A 181 -12.75 11.64 29.52
C ASP A 181 -11.36 10.93 29.37
N TYR A 182 -11.14 10.29 28.24
CA TYR A 182 -9.83 9.67 27.91
C TYR A 182 -8.72 10.73 27.81
N LYS A 183 -8.97 11.82 27.08
CA LYS A 183 -8.03 12.94 26.96
C LYS A 183 -7.77 13.67 28.28
N ALA A 184 -8.79 13.83 29.10
CA ALA A 184 -8.68 14.49 30.41
C ALA A 184 -7.81 13.69 31.42
N GLN A 185 -7.74 12.36 31.29
CA GLN A 185 -6.90 11.51 32.12
C GLN A 185 -5.39 11.61 31.81
N GLY A 186 -5.03 12.40 30.78
CA GLY A 186 -3.66 12.75 30.38
C GLY A 186 -2.94 11.64 29.63
N ASP A 187 -2.17 12.05 28.62
CA ASP A 187 -1.29 11.19 27.80
C ASP A 187 -0.12 10.56 28.61
N ALA A 188 -0.04 10.87 29.89
CA ALA A 188 1.03 10.42 30.74
C ALA A 188 0.93 8.92 31.02
N ASN A 189 1.62 8.12 30.24
CA ASN A 189 2.05 6.77 30.54
C ASN A 189 1.03 5.62 30.46
N ASN A 190 -0.10 5.75 29.80
CA ASN A 190 -1.02 4.63 29.65
C ASN A 190 -1.37 4.36 28.18
N MET A 191 -0.41 3.82 27.41
CA MET A 191 -0.77 3.06 26.21
C MET A 191 -1.69 1.93 26.66
N LYS A 192 -3.01 2.18 26.60
CA LYS A 192 -3.98 1.17 27.01
C LYS A 192 -3.90 0.01 26.04
N SER A 193 -3.32 -1.08 26.52
CA SER A 193 -3.30 -2.34 25.80
C SER A 193 -4.73 -2.80 25.57
N VAL A 194 -5.08 -3.02 24.32
CA VAL A 194 -6.38 -3.55 23.90
C VAL A 194 -6.23 -4.95 23.35
N SER A 195 -7.29 -5.73 23.48
CA SER A 195 -7.36 -7.07 22.90
C SER A 195 -8.46 -7.12 21.87
N LEU A 196 -8.18 -7.71 20.71
CA LEU A 196 -9.17 -7.95 19.69
C LEU A 196 -9.93 -9.24 20.01
N LEU A 197 -11.26 -9.13 20.11
CA LEU A 197 -12.15 -10.26 20.26
C LEU A 197 -12.68 -10.62 18.86
N LEU A 198 -12.43 -11.84 18.42
CA LEU A 198 -12.87 -12.34 17.12
C LEU A 198 -14.34 -12.77 17.18
N ALA A 199 -14.98 -12.90 16.02
CA ALA A 199 -16.40 -13.31 15.90
C ALA A 199 -16.72 -14.68 16.52
N ASN A 200 -15.71 -15.53 16.71
CA ASN A 200 -15.83 -16.82 17.41
C ASN A 200 -15.61 -16.72 18.94
N ASN A 201 -15.67 -15.52 19.50
CA ASN A 201 -15.40 -15.21 20.92
C ASN A 201 -13.99 -15.58 21.43
N GLN A 202 -13.04 -15.80 20.52
CA GLN A 202 -11.64 -15.99 20.88
C GLN A 202 -10.89 -14.67 20.89
N LYS A 203 -10.07 -14.46 21.92
CA LYS A 203 -9.16 -13.30 21.98
C LYS A 203 -8.00 -13.54 21.02
N HIS A 204 -7.72 -12.55 20.19
CA HIS A 204 -6.54 -12.58 19.33
C HIS A 204 -5.26 -12.71 20.14
N LYS A 205 -4.28 -13.47 19.62
CA LYS A 205 -3.02 -13.77 20.31
C LYS A 205 -2.20 -12.52 20.65
N TYR A 206 -2.23 -11.53 19.75
CA TYR A 206 -1.46 -10.29 19.93
C TYR A 206 -2.37 -9.19 20.47
N LYS A 207 -1.80 -8.38 21.36
CA LYS A 207 -2.45 -7.19 21.90
C LYS A 207 -2.17 -6.00 20.99
N GLY A 208 -3.13 -5.10 20.89
CA GLY A 208 -3.00 -3.82 20.21
C GLY A 208 -2.71 -2.68 21.20
N VAL A 209 -2.40 -1.53 20.62
CA VAL A 209 -2.23 -0.26 21.34
C VAL A 209 -3.19 0.74 20.73
N VAL A 210 -3.80 1.60 21.55
CA VAL A 210 -4.64 2.71 21.08
C VAL A 210 -3.72 3.88 20.73
N GLU A 211 -3.81 4.37 19.48
CA GLU A 211 -3.10 5.55 18.99
C GLU A 211 -3.98 6.80 19.03
#